data_48933f3f03b274ee8643f9149df2a712
#
_entry.id   48933f3f03b274ee8643f9149df2a712
#
_cell.length_a   1.000
_cell.length_b   1.000
_cell.length_c   1.000
_cell.angle_alpha   90.00
_cell.angle_beta   90.00
_cell.angle_gamma   90.00
#
_symmetry.space_group_name_H-M   'P 1'
#
loop_
_entity.id
_entity.type
_entity.pdbx_description
1 polymer ?
#
loop_
_entity_poly.entity_id
_entity_poly.type
_entity_poly.pdbx_seq_one_letter_code
_entity_poly.pdbx_strand_id
1 'polypeptide(L)'
;MRDMHYKVVLWDFDGTLVDTSEGIFRSLEYAFRQLGTPAPGRDVLRRFIGPPLLYSFQTYIGMSYEEAKRAVLVFRDDYEAGGMYRSRVYDGLPELIARLRQNGVKTAVATLKPEATAKQLLHHFGMEGLFDACTGNTPDENDQTTKADIIRRTMRRLEWTDCSSMVLIGDSVYDAQGAQEVGIDFIAAAYGFGIGARERTALDCRFVAEMPRDLNTFFLQDKCGV
;
A
#
# COMPACT_ATOMS: atom_id res chain seq x y z
N MET A 1 -20.20 12.71 -20.13
CA MET A 1 -19.43 11.96 -19.10
C MET A 1 -18.84 10.76 -19.81
N ARG A 2 -17.52 10.56 -19.75
CA ARG A 2 -16.88 9.37 -20.29
C ARG A 2 -17.29 8.18 -19.45
N ASP A 3 -17.67 7.09 -20.09
CA ASP A 3 -18.03 5.86 -19.37
C ASP A 3 -16.73 5.14 -18.99
N MET A 4 -16.23 5.46 -17.80
CA MET A 4 -15.06 4.78 -17.24
C MET A 4 -15.45 3.37 -16.82
N HIS A 5 -14.69 2.37 -17.26
CA HIS A 5 -14.95 0.97 -16.94
C HIS A 5 -14.98 0.74 -15.42
N TYR A 6 -14.01 1.32 -14.68
CA TYR A 6 -13.99 1.22 -13.23
C TYR A 6 -14.80 2.34 -12.58
N LYS A 7 -15.65 1.97 -11.65
CA LYS A 7 -16.45 2.87 -10.80
C LYS A 7 -15.84 3.05 -9.42
N VAL A 8 -14.96 2.12 -9.01
CA VAL A 8 -14.22 2.16 -7.74
C VAL A 8 -12.76 1.83 -8.00
N VAL A 9 -11.87 2.67 -7.51
CA VAL A 9 -10.41 2.45 -7.53
C VAL A 9 -9.91 2.42 -6.10
N LEU A 10 -9.38 1.26 -5.71
CA LEU A 10 -8.73 1.05 -4.42
C LEU A 10 -7.22 1.24 -4.58
N TRP A 11 -6.60 1.81 -3.56
CA TRP A 11 -5.18 2.13 -3.54
C TRP A 11 -4.53 1.48 -2.32
N ASP A 12 -3.45 0.75 -2.51
CA ASP A 12 -2.54 0.49 -1.41
C ASP A 12 -1.79 1.77 -1.02
N PHE A 13 -1.07 1.76 0.10
CA PHE A 13 -0.42 2.95 0.65
C PHE A 13 1.09 2.95 0.41
N ASP A 14 1.81 2.04 1.10
CA ASP A 14 3.28 1.99 1.08
C ASP A 14 3.77 1.46 -0.28
N GLY A 15 4.58 2.24 -1.00
CA GLY A 15 5.04 1.85 -2.34
C GLY A 15 4.04 2.07 -3.47
N THR A 16 2.82 2.49 -3.16
CA THR A 16 1.76 2.74 -4.16
C THR A 16 1.36 4.20 -4.20
N LEU A 17 0.85 4.76 -3.10
CA LEU A 17 0.54 6.18 -2.96
C LEU A 17 1.75 6.99 -2.48
N VAL A 18 2.52 6.41 -1.57
CA VAL A 18 3.58 7.08 -0.83
C VAL A 18 4.85 6.24 -0.83
N ASP A 19 5.97 6.85 -1.16
CA ASP A 19 7.30 6.31 -0.88
C ASP A 19 7.62 6.51 0.60
N THR A 20 7.43 5.47 1.38
CA THR A 20 7.67 5.45 2.83
C THR A 20 9.03 4.86 3.20
N SER A 21 9.84 4.51 2.22
CA SER A 21 11.09 3.75 2.41
C SER A 21 12.07 4.43 3.36
N GLU A 22 12.28 5.74 3.25
CA GLU A 22 13.25 6.45 4.08
C GLU A 22 12.85 6.40 5.56
N GLY A 23 11.59 6.67 5.88
CA GLY A 23 11.07 6.63 7.23
C GLY A 23 11.17 5.23 7.84
N ILE A 24 10.73 4.21 7.08
CA ILE A 24 10.79 2.81 7.52
C ILE A 24 12.23 2.38 7.76
N PHE A 25 13.15 2.65 6.82
CA PHE A 25 14.55 2.25 6.98
C PHE A 25 15.22 2.88 8.20
N ARG A 26 15.00 4.16 8.44
CA ARG A 26 15.57 4.85 9.61
C ARG A 26 15.02 4.32 10.92
N SER A 27 13.73 4.06 10.99
CA SER A 27 13.12 3.50 12.20
C SER A 27 13.53 2.05 12.43
N LEU A 28 13.76 1.26 11.37
CA LEU A 28 14.37 -0.06 11.49
C LEU A 28 15.82 0.02 11.99
N GLU A 29 16.64 0.88 11.39
CA GLU A 29 18.04 1.11 11.82
C GLU A 29 18.09 1.59 13.30
N TYR A 30 17.15 2.43 13.71
CA TYR A 30 16.97 2.83 15.10
C TYR A 30 16.65 1.62 16.00
N ALA A 31 15.69 0.79 15.61
CA ALA A 31 15.29 -0.39 16.37
C ALA A 31 16.46 -1.37 16.54
N PHE A 32 17.18 -1.69 15.47
CA PHE A 32 18.36 -2.55 15.52
C PHE A 32 19.45 -2.01 16.47
N ARG A 33 19.70 -0.70 16.43
CA ARG A 33 20.66 -0.05 17.32
C ARG A 33 20.23 -0.12 18.78
N GLN A 34 18.96 0.12 19.10
CA GLN A 34 18.43 0.04 20.47
C GLN A 34 18.48 -1.39 21.03
N LEU A 35 18.34 -2.38 20.17
CA LEU A 35 18.41 -3.80 20.55
C LEU A 35 19.86 -4.33 20.61
N GLY A 36 20.87 -3.51 20.27
CA GLY A 36 22.26 -3.96 20.21
C GLY A 36 22.54 -4.98 19.10
N THR A 37 21.66 -5.05 18.09
CA THR A 37 21.77 -5.98 16.95
C THR A 37 22.23 -5.20 15.71
N PRO A 38 23.21 -5.70 14.93
CA PRO A 38 23.61 -5.05 13.69
C PRO A 38 22.44 -4.95 12.70
N ALA A 39 22.22 -3.77 12.11
CA ALA A 39 21.23 -3.59 11.07
C ALA A 39 21.67 -4.37 9.80
N PRO A 40 20.76 -5.10 9.13
CA PRO A 40 21.06 -5.77 7.88
C PRO A 40 21.22 -4.77 6.73
N GLY A 41 21.72 -5.25 5.59
CA GLY A 41 21.84 -4.44 4.39
C GLY A 41 20.49 -3.97 3.83
N ARG A 42 20.52 -2.94 2.99
CA ARG A 42 19.33 -2.29 2.40
C ARG A 42 18.39 -3.26 1.68
N ASP A 43 18.93 -4.28 1.02
CA ASP A 43 18.10 -5.28 0.31
C ASP A 43 17.22 -6.09 1.26
N VAL A 44 17.70 -6.35 2.47
CA VAL A 44 16.92 -7.01 3.52
C VAL A 44 15.93 -6.03 4.13
N LEU A 45 16.36 -4.79 4.44
CA LEU A 45 15.46 -3.77 4.98
C LEU A 45 14.29 -3.47 4.03
N ARG A 46 14.52 -3.47 2.72
CA ARG A 46 13.45 -3.27 1.72
C ARG A 46 12.32 -4.30 1.85
N ARG A 47 12.63 -5.53 2.24
CA ARG A 47 11.65 -6.60 2.43
C ARG A 47 10.71 -6.40 3.62
N PHE A 48 11.01 -5.42 4.49
CA PHE A 48 10.13 -5.04 5.60
C PHE A 48 8.98 -4.13 5.16
N ILE A 49 9.04 -3.56 3.96
CA ILE A 49 7.98 -2.68 3.45
C ILE A 49 6.86 -3.56 2.85
N GLY A 50 5.67 -3.43 3.38
CA GLY A 50 4.48 -4.18 2.97
C GLY A 50 4.07 -5.30 3.92
N PRO A 51 4.94 -6.28 4.23
CA PRO A 51 4.59 -7.34 5.19
C PRO A 51 4.44 -6.84 6.63
N PRO A 52 3.70 -7.58 7.49
CA PRO A 52 3.69 -7.31 8.93
C PRO A 52 5.09 -7.34 9.54
N LEU A 53 5.41 -6.35 10.37
CA LEU A 53 6.75 -6.20 10.96
C LEU A 53 7.17 -7.40 11.80
N LEU A 54 6.26 -7.95 12.60
CA LEU A 54 6.52 -9.15 13.41
C LEU A 54 7.01 -10.32 12.55
N TYR A 55 6.28 -10.59 11.46
CA TYR A 55 6.67 -11.60 10.46
C TYR A 55 8.05 -11.29 9.86
N SER A 56 8.30 -10.04 9.52
CA SER A 56 9.55 -9.63 8.88
C SER A 56 10.77 -9.81 9.80
N PHE A 57 10.67 -9.43 11.08
CA PHE A 57 11.73 -9.65 12.06
C PHE A 57 12.00 -11.15 12.30
N GLN A 58 10.95 -11.96 12.38
CA GLN A 58 11.12 -13.42 12.52
C GLN A 58 11.73 -14.05 11.27
N THR A 59 11.20 -13.73 10.09
CA THR A 59 11.53 -14.42 8.83
C THR A 59 12.87 -13.96 8.25
N TYR A 60 13.16 -12.66 8.28
CA TYR A 60 14.33 -12.11 7.61
C TYR A 60 15.53 -11.92 8.52
N ILE A 61 15.29 -11.84 9.83
CA ILE A 61 16.35 -11.63 10.84
C ILE A 61 16.56 -12.90 11.68
N GLY A 62 15.57 -13.78 11.76
CA GLY A 62 15.62 -14.98 12.59
C GLY A 62 15.36 -14.74 14.07
N MET A 63 14.69 -13.62 14.41
CA MET A 63 14.34 -13.33 15.80
C MET A 63 13.27 -14.29 16.32
N SER A 64 13.36 -14.66 17.59
CA SER A 64 12.26 -15.32 18.30
C SER A 64 11.02 -14.39 18.34
N TYR A 65 9.87 -14.95 18.66
CA TYR A 65 8.63 -14.16 18.78
C TYR A 65 8.77 -12.98 19.76
N GLU A 66 9.36 -13.23 20.94
CA GLU A 66 9.52 -12.20 21.97
C GLU A 66 10.54 -11.11 21.58
N GLU A 67 11.60 -11.48 20.87
CA GLU A 67 12.56 -10.50 20.35
C GLU A 67 11.93 -9.66 19.24
N ALA A 68 11.23 -10.30 18.30
CA ALA A 68 10.54 -9.61 17.21
C ALA A 68 9.47 -8.65 17.74
N LYS A 69 8.69 -9.07 18.75
CA LYS A 69 7.70 -8.21 19.40
C LYS A 69 8.33 -6.96 20.03
N ARG A 70 9.46 -7.12 20.74
CA ARG A 70 10.21 -5.97 21.27
C ARG A 70 10.73 -5.06 20.16
N ALA A 71 11.25 -5.65 19.07
CA ALA A 71 11.75 -4.90 17.92
C ALA A 71 10.65 -4.07 17.26
N VAL A 72 9.45 -4.63 17.11
CA VAL A 72 8.28 -3.91 16.58
C VAL A 72 7.90 -2.73 17.47
N LEU A 73 7.89 -2.88 18.80
CA LEU A 73 7.58 -1.77 19.71
C LEU A 73 8.60 -0.63 19.56
N VAL A 74 9.90 -0.97 19.57
CA VAL A 74 10.97 0.04 19.40
C VAL A 74 10.89 0.72 18.03
N PHE A 75 10.60 -0.03 16.97
CA PHE A 75 10.37 0.55 15.65
C PHE A 75 9.20 1.53 15.66
N ARG A 76 8.07 1.14 16.25
CA ARG A 76 6.86 1.98 16.30
C ARG A 76 7.10 3.28 17.06
N ASP A 77 7.79 3.21 18.19
CA ASP A 77 8.10 4.41 18.99
C ASP A 77 8.82 5.48 18.14
N ASP A 78 9.84 5.11 17.36
CA ASP A 78 10.56 6.05 16.50
C ASP A 78 9.71 6.46 15.27
N TYR A 79 9.04 5.49 14.64
CA TYR A 79 8.25 5.74 13.45
C TYR A 79 7.09 6.69 13.71
N GLU A 80 6.34 6.49 14.78
CA GLU A 80 5.20 7.33 15.20
C GLU A 80 5.65 8.67 15.80
N ALA A 81 6.84 8.74 16.46
CA ALA A 81 7.40 9.97 16.97
C ALA A 81 7.83 10.96 15.86
N GLY A 82 7.87 10.53 14.61
CA GLY A 82 8.20 11.41 13.49
C GLY A 82 8.85 10.71 12.29
N GLY A 83 9.31 9.47 12.46
CA GLY A 83 9.90 8.69 11.38
C GLY A 83 9.00 8.59 10.16
N MET A 84 7.70 8.40 10.37
CA MET A 84 6.70 8.26 9.30
C MET A 84 6.60 9.47 8.37
N TYR A 85 6.88 10.67 8.84
CA TYR A 85 6.84 11.89 8.03
C TYR A 85 8.04 12.04 7.08
N ARG A 86 9.05 11.16 7.19
CA ARG A 86 10.14 11.04 6.22
C ARG A 86 9.72 10.17 5.04
N SER A 87 8.65 10.58 4.41
CA SER A 87 8.02 9.93 3.29
C SER A 87 7.53 10.98 2.29
N ARG A 88 7.25 10.55 1.07
CA ARG A 88 6.77 11.47 0.02
C ARG A 88 5.68 10.81 -0.82
N VAL A 89 4.71 11.59 -1.21
CA VAL A 89 3.70 11.17 -2.19
C VAL A 89 4.35 11.01 -3.55
N TYR A 90 3.98 9.99 -4.29
CA TYR A 90 4.44 9.86 -5.68
C TYR A 90 3.80 10.94 -6.57
N ASP A 91 4.64 11.55 -7.41
CA ASP A 91 4.25 12.69 -8.25
C ASP A 91 3.11 12.34 -9.20
N GLY A 92 2.15 13.26 -9.31
CA GLY A 92 1.00 13.18 -10.22
C GLY A 92 -0.15 12.30 -9.75
N LEU A 93 0.00 11.56 -8.63
CA LEU A 93 -1.10 10.73 -8.11
C LEU A 93 -2.23 11.54 -7.48
N PRO A 94 -1.99 12.59 -6.69
CA PRO A 94 -3.08 13.42 -6.17
C PRO A 94 -3.96 14.00 -7.28
N GLU A 95 -3.35 14.47 -8.36
CA GLU A 95 -4.05 15.02 -9.52
C GLU A 95 -4.85 13.95 -10.28
N LEU A 96 -4.28 12.75 -10.44
CA LEU A 96 -4.99 11.62 -11.04
C LEU A 96 -6.22 11.26 -10.21
N ILE A 97 -6.06 11.10 -8.90
CA ILE A 97 -7.15 10.72 -8.00
C ILE A 97 -8.26 11.79 -8.02
N ALA A 98 -7.89 13.07 -7.98
CA ALA A 98 -8.85 14.17 -8.09
C ALA A 98 -9.64 14.10 -9.42
N ARG A 99 -8.97 13.79 -10.55
CA ARG A 99 -9.63 13.61 -11.85
C ARG A 99 -10.56 12.41 -11.89
N LEU A 100 -10.16 11.29 -11.30
CA LEU A 100 -11.03 10.11 -11.17
C LEU A 100 -12.33 10.48 -10.44
N ARG A 101 -12.22 11.17 -9.31
CA ARG A 101 -13.37 11.64 -8.52
C ARG A 101 -14.26 12.62 -9.30
N GLN A 102 -13.68 13.57 -10.02
CA GLN A 102 -14.43 14.49 -10.89
C GLN A 102 -15.23 13.77 -11.98
N ASN A 103 -14.78 12.58 -12.39
CA ASN A 103 -15.50 11.71 -13.33
C ASN A 103 -16.44 10.71 -12.65
N GLY A 104 -16.74 10.88 -11.35
CA GLY A 104 -17.70 10.07 -10.61
C GLY A 104 -17.16 8.72 -10.13
N VAL A 105 -15.83 8.51 -10.16
CA VAL A 105 -15.19 7.31 -9.63
C VAL A 105 -15.01 7.46 -8.12
N LYS A 106 -15.44 6.48 -7.35
CA LYS A 106 -15.11 6.37 -5.93
C LYS A 106 -13.66 5.96 -5.77
N THR A 107 -12.95 6.56 -4.82
CA THR A 107 -11.56 6.24 -4.51
C THR A 107 -11.41 5.93 -3.04
N ALA A 108 -10.66 4.88 -2.69
CA ALA A 108 -10.42 4.54 -1.30
C ALA A 108 -9.03 3.95 -1.09
N VAL A 109 -8.49 4.14 0.11
CA VAL A 109 -7.29 3.45 0.56
C VAL A 109 -7.66 2.11 1.16
N ALA A 110 -6.96 1.04 0.73
CA ALA A 110 -7.10 -0.32 1.23
C ALA A 110 -5.69 -0.90 1.50
N THR A 111 -5.19 -0.80 2.72
CA THR A 111 -3.80 -1.09 3.05
C THR A 111 -3.63 -2.00 4.27
N LEU A 112 -2.55 -2.79 4.30
CA LEU A 112 -2.13 -3.55 5.49
C LEU A 112 -1.42 -2.67 6.52
N LYS A 113 -1.08 -1.42 6.18
CA LYS A 113 -0.59 -0.43 7.14
C LYS A 113 -1.64 -0.17 8.23
N PRO A 114 -1.27 0.09 9.50
CA PRO A 114 -2.22 0.51 10.52
C PRO A 114 -3.07 1.70 10.07
N GLU A 115 -4.40 1.57 10.22
CA GLU A 115 -5.34 2.58 9.69
C GLU A 115 -5.09 3.98 10.26
N ALA A 116 -4.77 4.07 11.56
CA ALA A 116 -4.47 5.34 12.21
C ALA A 116 -3.26 6.03 11.57
N THR A 117 -2.18 5.27 11.33
CA THR A 117 -0.96 5.79 10.69
C THR A 117 -1.21 6.22 9.24
N ALA A 118 -1.97 5.42 8.47
CA ALA A 118 -2.34 5.79 7.10
C ALA A 118 -3.14 7.09 7.07
N LYS A 119 -4.13 7.25 7.95
CA LYS A 119 -4.93 8.50 8.07
C LYS A 119 -4.10 9.71 8.47
N GLN A 120 -3.16 9.55 9.42
CA GLN A 120 -2.27 10.63 9.83
C GLN A 120 -1.39 11.11 8.65
N LEU A 121 -0.87 10.17 7.84
CA LEU A 121 -0.09 10.52 6.66
C LEU A 121 -0.95 11.15 5.56
N LEU A 122 -2.16 10.67 5.32
CA LEU A 122 -3.10 11.33 4.39
C LEU A 122 -3.39 12.76 4.81
N HIS A 123 -3.60 13.01 6.11
CA HIS A 123 -3.79 14.36 6.65
C HIS A 123 -2.53 15.22 6.46
N HIS A 124 -1.36 14.68 6.82
CA HIS A 124 -0.06 15.37 6.66
C HIS A 124 0.20 15.83 5.22
N PHE A 125 -0.18 15.01 4.24
CA PHE A 125 -0.04 15.33 2.82
C PHE A 125 -1.22 16.09 2.21
N GLY A 126 -2.26 16.41 2.99
CA GLY A 126 -3.46 17.09 2.50
C GLY A 126 -4.29 16.24 1.52
N MET A 127 -4.19 14.92 1.59
CA MET A 127 -4.85 13.97 0.68
C MET A 127 -6.13 13.35 1.22
N GLU A 128 -6.50 13.61 2.46
CA GLU A 128 -7.66 12.98 3.11
C GLU A 128 -8.97 13.20 2.33
N GLY A 129 -9.17 14.38 1.76
CA GLY A 129 -10.33 14.72 0.93
C GLY A 129 -10.38 14.03 -0.44
N LEU A 130 -9.32 13.32 -0.82
CA LEU A 130 -9.26 12.57 -2.08
C LEU A 130 -9.88 11.18 -1.98
N PHE A 131 -10.22 10.69 -0.78
CA PHE A 131 -10.70 9.33 -0.57
C PHE A 131 -12.07 9.28 0.12
N ASP A 132 -12.95 8.41 -0.37
CA ASP A 132 -14.26 8.17 0.22
C ASP A 132 -14.15 7.26 1.46
N ALA A 133 -13.09 6.45 1.54
CA ALA A 133 -12.75 5.63 2.71
C ALA A 133 -11.24 5.42 2.81
N CYS A 134 -10.76 5.25 4.04
CA CYS A 134 -9.42 4.75 4.32
C CYS A 134 -9.58 3.55 5.26
N THR A 135 -9.21 2.37 4.78
CA THR A 135 -9.25 1.12 5.55
C THR A 135 -7.86 0.57 5.68
N GLY A 136 -7.44 0.38 6.90
CA GLY A 136 -6.15 -0.18 7.24
C GLY A 136 -6.27 -1.34 8.22
N ASN A 137 -5.12 -1.87 8.60
CA ASN A 137 -5.05 -2.91 9.62
C ASN A 137 -5.22 -2.31 11.02
N THR A 138 -5.49 -3.17 12.00
CA THR A 138 -5.40 -2.81 13.42
C THR A 138 -3.94 -2.81 13.85
N PRO A 139 -3.58 -2.13 14.95
CA PRO A 139 -2.22 -2.20 15.48
C PRO A 139 -1.90 -3.51 16.21
N ASP A 140 -2.79 -4.49 16.25
CA ASP A 140 -2.55 -5.79 16.89
C ASP A 140 -1.58 -6.63 16.05
N GLU A 141 -0.44 -6.98 16.62
CA GLU A 141 0.60 -7.81 15.97
C GLU A 141 0.16 -9.26 15.74
N ASN A 142 -0.86 -9.72 16.43
CA ASN A 142 -1.44 -11.04 16.23
C ASN A 142 -2.56 -11.05 15.19
N ASP A 143 -2.89 -9.89 14.63
CA ASP A 143 -3.92 -9.79 13.61
C ASP A 143 -3.45 -10.44 12.30
N GLN A 144 -4.09 -11.54 11.92
CA GLN A 144 -3.85 -12.26 10.67
C GLN A 144 -4.69 -11.69 9.52
N THR A 145 -5.10 -10.43 9.61
CA THR A 145 -5.86 -9.75 8.56
C THR A 145 -5.12 -9.82 7.22
N THR A 146 -5.79 -10.37 6.23
CA THR A 146 -5.28 -10.44 4.85
C THR A 146 -5.62 -9.18 4.06
N LYS A 147 -4.97 -8.99 2.91
CA LYS A 147 -5.34 -7.90 1.98
C LYS A 147 -6.78 -8.06 1.48
N ALA A 148 -7.24 -9.29 1.27
CA ALA A 148 -8.63 -9.58 0.92
C ALA A 148 -9.62 -9.11 1.99
N ASP A 149 -9.30 -9.28 3.27
CA ASP A 149 -10.14 -8.80 4.36
C ASP A 149 -10.22 -7.26 4.38
N ILE A 150 -9.09 -6.59 4.14
CA ILE A 150 -9.06 -5.13 4.01
C ILE A 150 -9.93 -4.67 2.83
N ILE A 151 -9.80 -5.31 1.66
CA ILE A 151 -10.63 -4.98 0.49
C ILE A 151 -12.11 -5.16 0.82
N ARG A 152 -12.52 -6.28 1.41
CA ARG A 152 -13.91 -6.53 1.81
C ARG A 152 -14.43 -5.53 2.84
N ARG A 153 -13.58 -5.11 3.80
CA ARG A 153 -13.91 -4.03 4.76
C ARG A 153 -14.12 -2.70 4.05
N THR A 154 -13.26 -2.39 3.05
CA THR A 154 -13.37 -1.17 2.25
C THR A 154 -14.65 -1.17 1.41
N MET A 155 -14.98 -2.29 0.76
CA MET A 155 -16.23 -2.45 0.01
C MET A 155 -17.46 -2.17 0.88
N ARG A 156 -17.49 -2.69 2.11
CA ARG A 156 -18.58 -2.41 3.06
C ARG A 156 -18.67 -0.91 3.42
N ARG A 157 -17.54 -0.24 3.62
CA ARG A 157 -17.51 1.21 3.92
C ARG A 157 -17.98 2.08 2.74
N LEU A 158 -17.73 1.61 1.52
CA LEU A 158 -18.16 2.27 0.29
C LEU A 158 -19.60 1.91 -0.10
N GLU A 159 -20.23 0.94 0.59
CA GLU A 159 -21.52 0.35 0.24
C GLU A 159 -21.52 -0.17 -1.21
N TRP A 160 -20.44 -0.86 -1.61
CA TRP A 160 -20.22 -1.32 -2.98
C TRP A 160 -20.06 -2.83 -3.05
N THR A 161 -20.74 -3.47 -4.00
CA THR A 161 -20.77 -4.94 -4.13
C THR A 161 -20.38 -5.45 -5.51
N ASP A 162 -20.36 -4.59 -6.53
CA ASP A 162 -20.02 -4.99 -7.90
C ASP A 162 -18.50 -5.06 -8.08
N CYS A 163 -17.93 -6.26 -7.93
CA CYS A 163 -16.51 -6.50 -8.11
C CYS A 163 -16.02 -6.23 -9.53
N SER A 164 -16.88 -6.39 -10.55
CA SER A 164 -16.49 -6.24 -11.96
C SER A 164 -16.15 -4.80 -12.35
N SER A 165 -16.61 -3.84 -11.58
CA SER A 165 -16.32 -2.41 -11.75
C SER A 165 -15.27 -1.86 -10.80
N MET A 166 -14.52 -2.75 -10.11
CA MET A 166 -13.51 -2.39 -9.13
C MET A 166 -12.12 -2.78 -9.60
N VAL A 167 -11.14 -1.99 -9.19
CA VAL A 167 -9.72 -2.31 -9.36
C VAL A 167 -8.93 -1.91 -8.11
N LEU A 168 -7.96 -2.75 -7.74
CA LEU A 168 -6.94 -2.42 -6.74
C LEU A 168 -5.63 -2.06 -7.45
N ILE A 169 -5.02 -0.96 -7.03
CA ILE A 169 -3.65 -0.60 -7.40
C ILE A 169 -2.76 -0.89 -6.20
N GLY A 170 -1.71 -1.68 -6.40
CA GLY A 170 -0.80 -2.08 -5.33
C GLY A 170 0.56 -2.49 -5.88
N ASP A 171 1.58 -2.50 -5.02
CA ASP A 171 2.95 -2.78 -5.40
C ASP A 171 3.46 -4.14 -4.95
N SER A 172 2.61 -4.97 -4.32
CA SER A 172 3.03 -6.23 -3.70
C SER A 172 2.23 -7.45 -4.19
N VAL A 173 2.82 -8.63 -3.99
CA VAL A 173 2.13 -9.91 -4.23
C VAL A 173 0.91 -10.09 -3.32
N TYR A 174 0.92 -9.49 -2.13
CA TYR A 174 -0.22 -9.51 -1.21
C TYR A 174 -1.43 -8.77 -1.80
N ASP A 175 -1.17 -7.64 -2.50
CA ASP A 175 -2.21 -6.88 -3.19
C ASP A 175 -2.84 -7.69 -4.32
N ALA A 176 -1.99 -8.30 -5.16
CA ALA A 176 -2.45 -9.14 -6.24
C ALA A 176 -3.27 -10.34 -5.76
N GLN A 177 -2.79 -11.04 -4.72
CA GLN A 177 -3.51 -12.16 -4.11
C GLN A 177 -4.84 -11.72 -3.48
N GLY A 178 -4.83 -10.58 -2.78
CA GLY A 178 -6.04 -10.03 -2.18
C GLY A 178 -7.08 -9.63 -3.23
N ALA A 179 -6.67 -9.01 -4.33
CA ALA A 179 -7.55 -8.66 -5.44
C ALA A 179 -8.13 -9.91 -6.11
N GLN A 180 -7.29 -10.91 -6.37
CA GLN A 180 -7.70 -12.19 -6.96
C GLN A 180 -8.70 -12.93 -6.07
N GLU A 181 -8.47 -13.01 -4.76
CA GLU A 181 -9.35 -13.69 -3.80
C GLU A 181 -10.73 -13.02 -3.71
N VAL A 182 -10.79 -11.69 -3.84
CA VAL A 182 -12.06 -10.94 -3.83
C VAL A 182 -12.74 -10.97 -5.20
N GLY A 183 -11.99 -11.20 -6.27
CA GLY A 183 -12.51 -11.21 -7.66
C GLY A 183 -12.60 -9.79 -8.24
N ILE A 184 -11.72 -8.88 -7.84
CA ILE A 184 -11.56 -7.55 -8.45
C ILE A 184 -10.34 -7.51 -9.33
N ASP A 185 -10.29 -6.58 -10.28
CA ASP A 185 -9.12 -6.38 -11.12
C ASP A 185 -7.92 -5.84 -10.31
N PHE A 186 -6.71 -6.12 -10.80
CA PHE A 186 -5.47 -5.65 -10.20
C PHE A 186 -4.61 -4.88 -11.21
N ILE A 187 -4.01 -3.77 -10.76
CA ILE A 187 -2.97 -3.01 -11.47
C ILE A 187 -1.71 -3.02 -10.61
N ALA A 188 -0.62 -3.49 -11.20
CA ALA A 188 0.66 -3.56 -10.53
C ALA A 188 1.39 -2.21 -10.57
N ALA A 189 1.67 -1.62 -9.40
CA ALA A 189 2.51 -0.45 -9.22
C ALA A 189 3.99 -0.88 -9.15
N ALA A 190 4.60 -1.19 -10.30
CA ALA A 190 5.95 -1.72 -10.38
C ALA A 190 7.06 -0.71 -10.01
N TYR A 191 6.69 0.55 -9.79
CA TYR A 191 7.55 1.60 -9.25
C TYR A 191 7.73 1.50 -7.72
N GLY A 192 6.95 0.64 -7.05
CA GLY A 192 7.03 0.42 -5.61
C GLY A 192 8.15 -0.51 -5.16
N PHE A 193 7.92 -1.28 -4.09
CA PHE A 193 8.97 -2.04 -3.41
C PHE A 193 8.87 -3.55 -3.59
N GLY A 194 7.65 -4.09 -3.79
CA GLY A 194 7.36 -5.50 -3.60
C GLY A 194 7.23 -6.32 -4.89
N ILE A 195 7.01 -5.69 -6.07
CA ILE A 195 6.89 -6.40 -7.34
C ILE A 195 8.18 -6.26 -8.15
N GLY A 196 9.01 -7.30 -8.13
CA GLY A 196 10.21 -7.40 -8.96
C GLY A 196 9.94 -7.94 -10.37
N ALA A 197 10.99 -7.99 -11.21
CA ALA A 197 10.85 -8.45 -12.59
C ALA A 197 10.33 -9.90 -12.73
N ARG A 198 10.61 -10.77 -11.75
CA ARG A 198 10.15 -12.16 -11.76
C ARG A 198 8.67 -12.27 -11.41
N GLU A 199 8.24 -11.48 -10.41
CA GLU A 199 6.85 -11.46 -9.96
C GLU A 199 5.92 -10.93 -11.05
N ARG A 200 6.35 -9.91 -11.81
CA ARG A 200 5.57 -9.28 -12.90
C ARG A 200 5.04 -10.27 -13.92
N THR A 201 5.83 -11.28 -14.29
CA THR A 201 5.46 -12.26 -15.31
C THR A 201 4.48 -13.33 -14.81
N ALA A 202 4.36 -13.47 -13.48
CA ALA A 202 3.49 -14.45 -12.83
C ALA A 202 2.17 -13.86 -12.31
N LEU A 203 2.05 -12.52 -12.25
CA LEU A 203 0.86 -11.86 -11.74
C LEU A 203 -0.22 -11.74 -12.83
N ASP A 204 -1.44 -12.15 -12.48
CA ASP A 204 -2.63 -11.79 -13.26
C ASP A 204 -2.99 -10.33 -12.95
N CYS A 205 -2.63 -9.43 -13.85
CA CYS A 205 -2.90 -8.00 -13.70
C CYS A 205 -3.36 -7.38 -15.03
N ARG A 206 -4.21 -6.39 -14.92
CA ARG A 206 -4.74 -5.65 -16.09
C ARG A 206 -3.73 -4.73 -16.71
N PHE A 207 -2.81 -4.23 -15.90
CA PHE A 207 -1.80 -3.27 -16.33
C PHE A 207 -0.61 -3.29 -15.35
N VAL A 208 0.58 -2.98 -15.86
CA VAL A 208 1.79 -2.77 -15.08
C VAL A 208 2.22 -1.31 -15.27
N ALA A 209 2.16 -0.52 -14.20
CA ALA A 209 2.66 0.85 -14.18
C ALA A 209 4.13 0.82 -13.74
N GLU A 210 5.04 1.12 -14.67
CA GLU A 210 6.49 1.22 -14.37
C GLU A 210 6.84 2.52 -13.63
N MET A 211 5.99 3.53 -13.78
CA MET A 211 6.07 4.80 -13.06
C MET A 211 4.66 5.33 -12.77
N PRO A 212 4.49 6.19 -11.75
CA PRO A 212 3.17 6.71 -11.38
C PRO A 212 2.38 7.34 -12.53
N ARG A 213 3.07 8.03 -13.42
CA ARG A 213 2.45 8.67 -14.61
C ARG A 213 1.80 7.71 -15.59
N ASP A 214 2.18 6.42 -15.59
CA ASP A 214 1.62 5.41 -16.49
C ASP A 214 0.15 5.14 -16.15
N LEU A 215 -0.24 5.34 -14.87
CA LEU A 215 -1.63 5.27 -14.44
C LEU A 215 -2.50 6.35 -15.10
N ASN A 216 -1.94 7.54 -15.37
CA ASN A 216 -2.66 8.56 -16.13
C ASN A 216 -2.98 8.06 -17.54
N THR A 217 -2.01 7.40 -18.18
CA THR A 217 -2.18 6.79 -19.49
C THR A 217 -3.28 5.74 -19.47
N PHE A 218 -3.28 4.86 -18.46
CA PHE A 218 -4.27 3.80 -18.32
C PHE A 218 -5.71 4.34 -18.10
N PHE A 219 -5.87 5.30 -17.18
CA PHE A 219 -7.20 5.79 -16.81
C PHE A 219 -7.73 6.92 -17.69
N LEU A 220 -6.86 7.74 -18.27
CA LEU A 220 -7.25 9.01 -18.90
C LEU A 220 -6.99 9.09 -20.40
N GLN A 221 -6.26 8.12 -20.98
CA GLN A 221 -6.16 8.08 -22.45
C GLN A 221 -7.50 7.70 -23.04
N ASP A 222 -7.93 8.48 -24.01
CA ASP A 222 -9.03 8.11 -24.91
C ASP A 222 -8.65 6.77 -25.56
N LYS A 223 -9.50 5.75 -25.43
CA LYS A 223 -9.55 4.71 -26.45
C LYS A 223 -10.04 5.43 -27.71
N CYS A 224 -9.12 6.11 -28.42
CA CYS A 224 -9.36 6.50 -29.79
C CYS A 224 -9.67 5.22 -30.55
N GLY A 225 -10.89 5.15 -31.05
CA GLY A 225 -11.42 3.98 -31.71
C GLY A 225 -10.50 3.51 -32.83
N VAL A 226 -10.39 2.20 -32.93
CA VAL A 226 -10.19 1.51 -34.20
C VAL A 226 -11.54 1.04 -34.68
#